data_4283d3be79b88034b495b27b8b6d5d72
#
_entry.id   4283d3be79b88034b495b27b8b6d5d72
#
_cell.length_a   1.000
_cell.length_b   1.000
_cell.length_c   1.000
_cell.angle_alpha   90.00
_cell.angle_beta   90.00
_cell.angle_gamma   90.00
#
_symmetry.space_group_name_H-M   'P 1'
#
loop_
_entity.id
_entity.type
_entity.pdbx_description
1 polymer ?
#
loop_
_entity_poly.entity_id
_entity_poly.type
_entity_poly.pdbx_seq_one_letter_code
_entity_poly.pdbx_strand_id
1 'polypeptide(L)'
;MSAVSCSSVRATVAPKAVAKRDVAKAAKAAKSVSLAAPAFAAASLAGPAFAATEALSQTADGVGVAVGGAAAVAAVGGLLIATDPNKRREDMKSSAGGDEAKSVADYFNSTGFERWNKIYGETDDVNKVQLDIRVGHQQTVDKVLDWTAGMDMNGVTVCDAGCGTGSLAIPLALRGASIAASDISSAMVGEAEQRYNAEVAAGKKAPAVAPKFEAIGLEECSGKYNMVTCIDVMIHYPTDRVNGMISHLASLSDDKLIISFAPKTLAYSILKRVGELFPGPSKATRAYLHAEEDVEAALNAAGFKVTRREMTATQFYFSRLLECERA
;
A
#
# COMPACT_ATOMS: atom_id res chain seq x y z
N MET A 1 14.48 -43.97 48.03
CA MET A 1 14.90 -42.75 47.31
C MET A 1 13.83 -42.44 46.30
N SER A 2 13.01 -41.43 46.60
CA SER A 2 11.77 -41.11 45.88
C SER A 2 12.07 -40.29 44.63
N ALA A 3 11.54 -40.72 43.47
CA ALA A 3 11.53 -39.92 42.25
C ALA A 3 10.33 -38.99 42.22
N VAL A 4 10.58 -37.68 42.10
CA VAL A 4 9.56 -36.65 41.96
C VAL A 4 9.24 -36.48 40.47
N SER A 5 7.99 -36.83 40.13
CA SER A 5 7.44 -36.61 38.76
C SER A 5 7.00 -35.13 38.63
N CYS A 6 7.58 -34.41 37.66
CA CYS A 6 7.19 -33.07 37.33
C CYS A 6 6.25 -33.10 36.11
N SER A 7 4.95 -32.90 36.32
CA SER A 7 3.92 -32.80 35.29
C SER A 7 3.92 -31.38 34.69
N SER A 8 4.35 -31.22 33.47
CA SER A 8 4.22 -29.97 32.72
C SER A 8 2.81 -29.86 32.11
N VAL A 9 2.02 -28.92 32.60
CA VAL A 9 0.75 -28.53 31.97
C VAL A 9 1.04 -27.68 30.74
N ARG A 10 0.83 -28.24 29.58
CA ARG A 10 0.79 -27.49 28.29
C ARG A 10 -0.57 -26.80 28.18
N ALA A 11 -0.57 -25.49 28.29
CA ALA A 11 -1.73 -24.68 27.88
C ALA A 11 -1.69 -24.53 26.35
N THR A 12 -2.56 -25.24 25.65
CA THR A 12 -2.82 -25.05 24.23
C THR A 12 -3.74 -23.86 24.05
N VAL A 13 -3.19 -22.71 23.66
CA VAL A 13 -3.98 -21.57 23.17
C VAL A 13 -4.24 -21.81 21.68
N ALA A 14 -5.48 -22.13 21.33
CA ALA A 14 -5.91 -22.24 19.94
C ALA A 14 -5.96 -20.82 19.31
N PRO A 15 -5.45 -20.61 18.09
CA PRO A 15 -5.57 -19.33 17.40
C PRO A 15 -7.03 -19.07 17.07
N LYS A 16 -7.54 -17.90 17.49
CA LYS A 16 -8.92 -17.47 17.24
C LYS A 16 -9.11 -17.22 15.72
N ALA A 17 -10.04 -17.94 15.12
CA ALA A 17 -10.52 -17.79 13.74
C ALA A 17 -11.39 -16.52 13.57
N VAL A 18 -10.89 -15.33 13.95
CA VAL A 18 -11.64 -14.07 13.94
C VAL A 18 -11.42 -13.29 12.64
N ALA A 19 -10.22 -13.30 12.08
CA ALA A 19 -9.87 -12.47 10.92
C ALA A 19 -10.69 -12.77 9.65
N LYS A 20 -11.03 -14.02 9.36
CA LYS A 20 -11.81 -14.39 8.17
C LYS A 20 -13.28 -13.92 8.19
N ARG A 21 -13.86 -13.75 9.38
CA ARG A 21 -15.26 -13.30 9.51
C ARG A 21 -15.44 -11.81 9.24
N ASP A 22 -14.49 -10.99 9.64
CA ASP A 22 -14.61 -9.54 9.53
C ASP A 22 -14.25 -9.05 8.12
N VAL A 23 -13.29 -9.66 7.46
CA VAL A 23 -13.00 -9.42 6.02
C VAL A 23 -14.19 -9.86 5.15
N ALA A 24 -14.82 -11.00 5.45
CA ALA A 24 -16.01 -11.47 4.72
C ALA A 24 -17.22 -10.56 4.96
N LYS A 25 -17.35 -9.96 6.14
CA LYS A 25 -18.43 -9.04 6.49
C LYS A 25 -18.26 -7.68 5.80
N ALA A 26 -17.02 -7.17 5.73
CA ALA A 26 -16.67 -5.96 4.99
C ALA A 26 -16.84 -6.15 3.47
N ALA A 27 -16.43 -7.29 2.92
CA ALA A 27 -16.61 -7.64 1.51
C ALA A 27 -18.09 -7.82 1.11
N LYS A 28 -18.93 -8.32 2.03
CA LYS A 28 -20.36 -8.47 1.81
C LYS A 28 -21.10 -7.13 1.83
N ALA A 29 -20.64 -6.17 2.65
CA ALA A 29 -21.15 -4.80 2.66
C ALA A 29 -20.75 -4.05 1.37
N ALA A 30 -19.56 -4.28 0.83
CA ALA A 30 -19.11 -3.68 -0.42
C ALA A 30 -19.87 -4.17 -1.67
N LYS A 31 -20.32 -5.44 -1.70
CA LYS A 31 -21.10 -6.00 -2.83
C LYS A 31 -22.52 -5.45 -2.97
N SER A 32 -23.09 -4.85 -1.94
CA SER A 32 -24.44 -4.28 -1.98
C SER A 32 -24.52 -2.83 -2.46
N VAL A 33 -23.39 -2.17 -2.79
CA VAL A 33 -23.31 -0.75 -3.15
C VAL A 33 -23.03 -0.51 -4.65
N SER A 34 -23.03 -1.56 -5.47
CA SER A 34 -22.48 -1.56 -6.84
C SER A 34 -23.36 -0.92 -7.94
N LEU A 35 -24.40 -0.12 -7.66
CA LEU A 35 -25.26 0.43 -8.74
C LEU A 35 -25.67 1.90 -8.63
N ALA A 36 -24.95 2.77 -7.88
CA ALA A 36 -25.28 4.21 -7.85
C ALA A 36 -24.04 5.08 -7.71
N ALA A 37 -23.19 5.12 -8.74
CA ALA A 37 -21.84 5.62 -8.61
C ALA A 37 -21.58 7.14 -8.78
N PRO A 38 -22.46 8.06 -9.26
CA PRO A 38 -22.05 9.48 -9.29
C PRO A 38 -22.56 10.36 -8.15
N ALA A 39 -23.59 9.97 -7.40
CA ALA A 39 -24.20 10.88 -6.41
C ALA A 39 -23.64 10.72 -4.97
N PHE A 40 -22.99 9.60 -4.63
CA PHE A 40 -22.55 9.29 -3.27
C PHE A 40 -21.14 9.76 -2.93
N ALA A 41 -20.31 10.07 -3.92
CA ALA A 41 -18.93 10.55 -3.68
C ALA A 41 -18.88 11.94 -3.01
N ALA A 42 -19.92 12.75 -3.15
CA ALA A 42 -19.99 14.08 -2.54
C ALA A 42 -20.39 14.06 -1.06
N ALA A 43 -21.17 13.07 -0.61
CA ALA A 43 -21.69 13.01 0.76
C ALA A 43 -20.70 12.40 1.77
N SER A 44 -19.79 11.52 1.35
CA SER A 44 -18.81 10.88 2.25
C SER A 44 -17.54 11.71 2.50
N LEU A 45 -17.33 12.80 1.73
CA LEU A 45 -16.28 13.78 1.98
C LEU A 45 -16.62 14.76 3.13
N ALA A 46 -17.84 14.71 3.65
CA ALA A 46 -18.33 15.62 4.69
C ALA A 46 -17.85 15.27 6.12
N GLY A 47 -17.23 14.13 6.37
CA GLY A 47 -16.86 13.69 7.71
C GLY A 47 -15.97 14.69 8.50
N PRO A 48 -14.83 15.12 7.99
CA PRO A 48 -14.00 16.10 8.70
C PRO A 48 -14.51 17.55 8.58
N ALA A 49 -15.24 17.89 7.51
CA ALA A 49 -15.88 19.19 7.39
C ALA A 49 -17.09 19.34 8.32
N PHE A 50 -17.83 18.25 8.59
CA PHE A 50 -18.95 18.25 9.53
C PHE A 50 -18.49 18.41 10.98
N ALA A 51 -17.36 17.79 11.38
CA ALA A 51 -16.79 18.01 12.71
C ALA A 51 -16.30 19.44 12.92
N ALA A 52 -15.81 20.09 11.87
CA ALA A 52 -15.41 21.52 11.93
C ALA A 52 -16.61 22.46 11.98
N THR A 53 -17.72 22.14 11.31
CA THR A 53 -18.97 22.93 11.37
C THR A 53 -19.72 22.72 12.68
N GLU A 54 -19.69 21.56 13.28
CA GLU A 54 -20.29 21.30 14.61
C GLU A 54 -19.52 22.02 15.73
N ALA A 55 -18.18 22.06 15.66
CA ALA A 55 -17.35 22.85 16.57
C ALA A 55 -17.59 24.35 16.42
N LEU A 56 -17.92 24.85 15.22
CA LEU A 56 -18.26 26.24 14.93
C LEU A 56 -19.69 26.60 15.35
N SER A 57 -20.64 25.66 15.33
CA SER A 57 -22.02 25.91 15.74
C SER A 57 -22.20 26.00 17.26
N GLN A 58 -21.33 25.39 18.04
CA GLN A 58 -21.39 25.46 19.53
C GLN A 58 -20.79 26.77 20.11
N THR A 59 -20.15 27.60 19.29
CA THR A 59 -19.60 28.90 19.73
C THR A 59 -20.42 30.11 19.27
N ALA A 60 -21.57 29.94 18.62
CA ALA A 60 -22.38 31.00 18.05
C ALA A 60 -23.68 31.27 18.82
N ASP A 61 -23.60 31.45 20.13
CA ASP A 61 -24.64 32.21 20.86
C ASP A 61 -24.28 33.70 20.81
N GLY A 62 -24.82 34.34 19.80
CA GLY A 62 -25.26 35.74 19.85
C GLY A 62 -24.23 36.83 19.58
N VAL A 63 -23.49 36.90 18.44
CA VAL A 63 -23.07 38.17 17.81
C VAL A 63 -22.72 37.96 16.32
N GLY A 64 -23.48 38.62 15.44
CA GLY A 64 -23.05 39.09 14.11
C GLY A 64 -22.52 38.09 13.09
N VAL A 65 -23.41 37.49 12.26
CA VAL A 65 -23.12 36.56 11.16
C VAL A 65 -22.15 37.11 10.06
N ALA A 66 -21.87 38.42 10.04
CA ALA A 66 -21.02 39.03 9.00
C ALA A 66 -19.51 39.03 9.34
N VAL A 67 -19.13 38.96 10.63
CA VAL A 67 -17.71 38.96 11.05
C VAL A 67 -17.17 37.52 11.16
N GLY A 68 -18.02 36.51 11.42
CA GLY A 68 -17.66 35.12 11.54
C GLY A 68 -17.17 34.51 10.23
N GLY A 69 -17.74 34.88 9.10
CA GLY A 69 -17.37 34.35 7.78
C GLY A 69 -15.95 34.71 7.35
N ALA A 70 -15.55 35.98 7.54
CA ALA A 70 -14.21 36.46 7.18
C ALA A 70 -13.12 35.86 8.11
N ALA A 71 -13.41 35.71 9.41
CA ALA A 71 -12.50 35.10 10.37
C ALA A 71 -12.35 33.58 10.13
N ALA A 72 -13.44 32.90 9.78
CA ALA A 72 -13.39 31.45 9.42
C ALA A 72 -12.62 31.23 8.11
N VAL A 73 -12.83 32.07 7.09
CA VAL A 73 -12.06 32.02 5.84
C VAL A 73 -10.60 32.37 6.09
N ALA A 74 -10.28 33.35 6.93
CA ALA A 74 -8.92 33.70 7.29
C ALA A 74 -8.25 32.59 8.13
N ALA A 75 -8.96 31.95 9.03
CA ALA A 75 -8.45 30.83 9.83
C ALA A 75 -8.18 29.57 8.96
N VAL A 76 -9.11 29.25 8.05
CA VAL A 76 -8.93 28.16 7.07
C VAL A 76 -7.83 28.53 6.08
N GLY A 77 -7.77 29.74 5.57
CA GLY A 77 -6.70 30.22 4.71
C GLY A 77 -5.34 30.24 5.41
N GLY A 78 -5.28 30.71 6.66
CA GLY A 78 -4.07 30.68 7.48
C GLY A 78 -3.60 29.25 7.79
N LEU A 79 -4.52 28.32 8.06
CA LEU A 79 -4.20 26.90 8.25
C LEU A 79 -3.71 26.27 6.95
N LEU A 80 -4.31 26.58 5.80
CA LEU A 80 -3.87 26.11 4.49
C LEU A 80 -2.48 26.62 4.12
N ILE A 81 -2.15 27.88 4.45
CA ILE A 81 -0.83 28.48 4.22
C ILE A 81 0.21 27.89 5.20
N ALA A 82 -0.16 27.73 6.49
CA ALA A 82 0.73 27.17 7.51
C ALA A 82 1.02 25.67 7.32
N THR A 83 0.15 24.98 6.56
CA THR A 83 0.27 23.54 6.26
C THR A 83 0.50 23.28 4.77
N ASP A 84 1.19 24.19 4.06
CA ASP A 84 1.50 23.99 2.64
C ASP A 84 2.21 22.65 2.43
N PRO A 85 1.55 21.69 1.78
CA PRO A 85 2.12 20.36 1.56
C PRO A 85 3.37 20.41 0.69
N ASN A 86 3.52 21.43 -0.17
CA ASN A 86 4.67 21.58 -1.03
C ASN A 86 5.88 22.04 -0.22
N LYS A 87 5.71 23.05 0.64
CA LYS A 87 6.77 23.52 1.52
C LYS A 87 7.29 22.42 2.42
N ARG A 88 6.41 21.63 3.04
CA ARG A 88 6.81 20.50 3.89
C ARG A 88 7.58 19.44 3.09
N ARG A 89 7.22 19.19 1.83
CA ARG A 89 7.97 18.28 0.94
C ARG A 89 9.33 18.85 0.55
N GLU A 90 9.40 20.14 0.25
CA GLU A 90 10.66 20.83 -0.03
C GLU A 90 11.58 20.80 1.18
N ASP A 91 11.04 21.01 2.38
CA ASP A 91 11.78 20.90 3.65
C ASP A 91 12.31 19.48 3.86
N MET A 92 11.50 18.44 3.61
CA MET A 92 11.93 17.04 3.69
C MET A 92 12.97 16.70 2.62
N LYS A 93 12.75 17.12 1.38
CA LYS A 93 13.72 16.93 0.28
C LYS A 93 15.05 17.65 0.54
N SER A 94 15.00 18.86 1.08
CA SER A 94 16.20 19.61 1.46
C SER A 94 16.93 18.96 2.65
N SER A 95 16.20 18.43 3.64
CA SER A 95 16.75 17.68 4.76
C SER A 95 17.43 16.37 4.32
N ALA A 96 16.94 15.75 3.24
CA ALA A 96 17.55 14.57 2.62
C ALA A 96 18.65 14.91 1.59
N GLY A 97 19.12 16.16 1.55
CA GLY A 97 20.16 16.61 0.60
C GLY A 97 19.69 16.69 -0.86
N GLY A 98 18.38 16.78 -1.10
CA GLY A 98 17.78 16.80 -2.43
C GLY A 98 17.49 15.42 -3.03
N ASP A 99 17.87 14.35 -2.34
CA ASP A 99 17.63 12.96 -2.76
C ASP A 99 16.20 12.51 -2.38
N GLU A 100 15.38 12.30 -3.40
CA GLU A 100 13.96 11.89 -3.21
C GLU A 100 13.85 10.45 -2.71
N ALA A 101 14.71 9.53 -3.17
CA ALA A 101 14.74 8.15 -2.72
C ALA A 101 15.11 8.07 -1.23
N LYS A 102 16.14 8.83 -0.82
CA LYS A 102 16.50 8.94 0.59
C LYS A 102 15.35 9.49 1.45
N SER A 103 14.64 10.51 0.97
CA SER A 103 13.49 11.08 1.67
C SER A 103 12.36 10.05 1.86
N VAL A 104 12.10 9.22 0.85
CA VAL A 104 11.14 8.11 0.92
C VAL A 104 11.61 7.05 1.91
N ALA A 105 12.88 6.65 1.85
CA ALA A 105 13.46 5.69 2.79
C ALA A 105 13.37 6.19 4.24
N ASP A 106 13.76 7.43 4.51
CA ASP A 106 13.71 8.04 5.85
C ASP A 106 12.27 8.08 6.41
N TYR A 107 11.28 8.36 5.55
CA TYR A 107 9.87 8.30 5.93
C TYR A 107 9.44 6.88 6.30
N PHE A 108 9.72 5.88 5.45
CA PHE A 108 9.30 4.50 5.71
C PHE A 108 10.12 3.81 6.80
N ASN A 109 11.29 4.33 7.16
CA ASN A 109 12.08 3.87 8.32
C ASN A 109 11.68 4.54 9.66
N SER A 110 10.73 5.49 9.64
CA SER A 110 10.32 6.25 10.82
C SER A 110 8.80 6.26 11.00
N THR A 111 8.18 7.42 10.96
CA THR A 111 6.73 7.59 11.15
C THR A 111 5.87 6.86 10.11
N GLY A 112 6.41 6.64 8.92
CA GLY A 112 5.76 5.84 7.88
C GLY A 112 5.68 4.38 8.28
N PHE A 113 6.76 3.80 8.82
CA PHE A 113 6.76 2.40 9.24
C PHE A 113 5.65 2.11 10.25
N GLU A 114 5.57 2.86 11.35
CA GLU A 114 4.53 2.65 12.37
C GLU A 114 3.12 2.68 11.78
N ARG A 115 2.88 3.65 10.88
CA ARG A 115 1.59 3.79 10.21
C ARG A 115 1.27 2.61 9.29
N TRP A 116 2.21 2.26 8.39
CA TRP A 116 1.98 1.23 7.39
C TRP A 116 2.01 -0.18 7.98
N ASN A 117 2.81 -0.41 9.02
CA ASN A 117 2.78 -1.65 9.78
C ASN A 117 1.41 -1.86 10.45
N LYS A 118 0.79 -0.79 11.00
CA LYS A 118 -0.60 -0.84 11.47
C LYS A 118 -1.59 -1.11 10.34
N ILE A 119 -1.43 -0.46 9.19
CA ILE A 119 -2.33 -0.63 8.03
C ILE A 119 -2.25 -2.06 7.49
N TYR A 120 -1.06 -2.62 7.31
CA TYR A 120 -0.87 -3.97 6.76
C TYR A 120 -0.84 -5.07 7.84
N GLY A 121 -1.03 -4.72 9.10
CA GLY A 121 -1.13 -5.65 10.21
C GLY A 121 -2.56 -6.07 10.54
N GLU A 122 -2.70 -6.91 11.55
CA GLU A 122 -3.99 -7.44 12.02
C GLU A 122 -4.62 -6.61 13.15
N THR A 123 -4.00 -5.49 13.56
CA THR A 123 -4.49 -4.66 14.66
C THR A 123 -5.83 -3.98 14.33
N ASP A 124 -6.72 -3.91 15.31
CA ASP A 124 -7.98 -3.16 15.20
C ASP A 124 -7.79 -1.64 15.43
N ASP A 125 -6.60 -1.21 15.84
CA ASP A 125 -6.24 0.20 16.08
C ASP A 125 -5.95 0.93 14.76
N VAL A 126 -6.94 0.97 13.87
CA VAL A 126 -6.92 1.68 12.59
C VAL A 126 -8.20 2.47 12.40
N ASN A 127 -8.07 3.66 11.81
CA ASN A 127 -9.22 4.45 11.43
C ASN A 127 -9.88 3.93 10.13
N LYS A 128 -11.06 4.45 9.79
CA LYS A 128 -11.83 4.01 8.61
C LYS A 128 -11.06 4.11 7.30
N VAL A 129 -10.24 5.16 7.11
CA VAL A 129 -9.41 5.33 5.90
C VAL A 129 -8.30 4.28 5.85
N GLN A 130 -7.63 4.04 6.98
CA GLN A 130 -6.58 3.03 7.08
C GLN A 130 -7.13 1.62 6.86
N LEU A 131 -8.31 1.32 7.42
CA LEU A 131 -8.99 0.05 7.20
C LEU A 131 -9.36 -0.14 5.71
N ASP A 132 -9.87 0.88 5.06
CA ASP A 132 -10.22 0.84 3.64
C ASP A 132 -9.00 0.61 2.75
N ILE A 133 -7.87 1.27 3.06
CA ILE A 133 -6.58 1.03 2.38
C ILE A 133 -6.10 -0.42 2.61
N ARG A 134 -6.18 -0.94 3.85
CA ARG A 134 -5.86 -2.35 4.15
C ARG A 134 -6.67 -3.31 3.28
N VAL A 135 -7.98 -3.11 3.24
CA VAL A 135 -8.90 -3.96 2.46
C VAL A 135 -8.58 -3.88 0.97
N GLY A 136 -8.34 -2.67 0.45
CA GLY A 136 -8.00 -2.47 -0.95
C GLY A 136 -6.65 -3.12 -1.32
N HIS A 137 -5.63 -2.93 -0.51
CA HIS A 137 -4.32 -3.56 -0.70
C HIS A 137 -4.45 -5.10 -0.68
N GLN A 138 -5.13 -5.66 0.33
CA GLN A 138 -5.33 -7.10 0.42
C GLN A 138 -6.07 -7.65 -0.79
N GLN A 139 -7.11 -6.97 -1.29
CA GLN A 139 -7.80 -7.38 -2.52
C GLN A 139 -6.87 -7.38 -3.74
N THR A 140 -5.92 -6.44 -3.81
CA THR A 140 -4.94 -6.42 -4.90
C THR A 140 -3.96 -7.57 -4.79
N VAL A 141 -3.46 -7.85 -3.60
CA VAL A 141 -2.59 -9.02 -3.32
C VAL A 141 -3.34 -10.33 -3.62
N ASP A 142 -4.58 -10.47 -3.16
CA ASP A 142 -5.40 -11.67 -3.39
C ASP A 142 -5.59 -11.94 -4.90
N LYS A 143 -5.76 -10.91 -5.73
CA LYS A 143 -5.82 -11.05 -7.18
C LYS A 143 -4.53 -11.63 -7.77
N VAL A 144 -3.36 -11.17 -7.31
CA VAL A 144 -2.08 -11.73 -7.75
C VAL A 144 -1.95 -13.20 -7.32
N LEU A 145 -2.36 -13.52 -6.09
CA LEU A 145 -2.37 -14.88 -5.58
C LEU A 145 -3.32 -15.79 -6.35
N ASP A 146 -4.51 -15.28 -6.73
CA ASP A 146 -5.48 -15.98 -7.56
C ASP A 146 -4.95 -16.20 -8.99
N TRP A 147 -4.30 -15.20 -9.59
CA TRP A 147 -3.69 -15.32 -10.92
C TRP A 147 -2.59 -16.38 -10.98
N THR A 148 -1.90 -16.58 -9.86
CA THR A 148 -0.84 -17.58 -9.73
C THR A 148 -1.32 -18.90 -9.07
N ALA A 149 -2.62 -19.04 -8.72
CA ALA A 149 -3.12 -20.20 -7.95
C ALA A 149 -2.93 -21.53 -8.67
N GLY A 150 -3.03 -21.55 -10.00
CA GLY A 150 -2.85 -22.76 -10.83
C GLY A 150 -1.40 -23.07 -11.18
N MET A 151 -0.44 -22.22 -10.77
CA MET A 151 0.98 -22.43 -11.05
C MET A 151 1.62 -23.32 -9.99
N ASP A 152 2.44 -24.27 -10.41
CA ASP A 152 3.39 -24.92 -9.50
C ASP A 152 4.52 -23.94 -9.20
N MET A 153 4.57 -23.46 -7.96
CA MET A 153 5.57 -22.48 -7.53
C MET A 153 6.92 -23.10 -7.17
N ASN A 154 7.03 -24.44 -7.13
CA ASN A 154 8.29 -25.10 -6.83
C ASN A 154 9.33 -24.81 -7.93
N GLY A 155 10.46 -24.21 -7.55
CA GLY A 155 11.52 -23.80 -8.46
C GLY A 155 11.27 -22.52 -9.24
N VAL A 156 10.11 -21.88 -9.08
CA VAL A 156 9.85 -20.54 -9.65
C VAL A 156 10.62 -19.49 -8.84
N THR A 157 11.44 -18.72 -9.51
CA THR A 157 12.16 -17.59 -8.91
C THR A 157 11.32 -16.31 -9.05
N VAL A 158 11.14 -15.59 -7.94
CA VAL A 158 10.33 -14.35 -7.91
C VAL A 158 11.13 -13.22 -7.29
N CYS A 159 11.17 -12.09 -7.96
CA CYS A 159 11.61 -10.82 -7.37
C CYS A 159 10.37 -10.02 -6.97
N ASP A 160 10.19 -9.74 -5.67
CA ASP A 160 9.14 -8.87 -5.16
C ASP A 160 9.76 -7.50 -4.81
N ALA A 161 9.68 -6.57 -5.76
CA ALA A 161 10.32 -5.26 -5.70
C ALA A 161 9.40 -4.25 -5.02
N GLY A 162 9.77 -3.82 -3.79
CA GLY A 162 8.92 -3.04 -2.89
C GLY A 162 7.97 -3.93 -2.10
N CYS A 163 8.51 -4.98 -1.47
CA CYS A 163 7.72 -6.02 -0.79
C CYS A 163 6.99 -5.54 0.48
N GLY A 164 7.31 -4.36 0.99
CA GLY A 164 6.78 -3.84 2.24
C GLY A 164 6.97 -4.84 3.39
N THR A 165 5.89 -5.17 4.07
CA THR A 165 5.88 -6.15 5.16
C THR A 165 5.64 -7.61 4.69
N GLY A 166 5.83 -7.90 3.40
CA GLY A 166 5.80 -9.23 2.85
C GLY A 166 4.41 -9.77 2.49
N SER A 167 3.41 -8.90 2.30
CA SER A 167 2.01 -9.30 2.03
C SER A 167 1.86 -10.23 0.82
N LEU A 168 2.72 -10.10 -0.21
CA LEU A 168 2.75 -10.96 -1.38
C LEU A 168 3.91 -11.98 -1.31
N ALA A 169 5.11 -11.53 -0.93
CA ALA A 169 6.31 -12.36 -0.88
C ALA A 169 6.12 -13.61 0.00
N ILE A 170 5.54 -13.45 1.19
CA ILE A 170 5.38 -14.55 2.15
C ILE A 170 4.44 -15.64 1.63
N PRO A 171 3.21 -15.35 1.17
CA PRO A 171 2.33 -16.37 0.59
C PRO A 171 2.94 -17.10 -0.61
N LEU A 172 3.67 -16.40 -1.49
CA LEU A 172 4.33 -17.04 -2.62
C LEU A 172 5.48 -17.95 -2.17
N ALA A 173 6.29 -17.53 -1.18
CA ALA A 173 7.33 -18.37 -0.58
C ALA A 173 6.74 -19.64 0.04
N LEU A 174 5.68 -19.52 0.82
CA LEU A 174 5.01 -20.67 1.45
C LEU A 174 4.36 -21.63 0.43
N ARG A 175 4.14 -21.18 -0.80
CA ARG A 175 3.70 -22.02 -1.93
C ARG A 175 4.87 -22.69 -2.67
N GLY A 176 6.12 -22.41 -2.27
CA GLY A 176 7.33 -23.07 -2.80
C GLY A 176 8.20 -22.23 -3.72
N ALA A 177 7.84 -20.96 -3.96
CA ALA A 177 8.66 -20.06 -4.76
C ALA A 177 9.98 -19.71 -4.05
N SER A 178 11.04 -19.52 -4.83
CA SER A 178 12.29 -18.91 -4.38
C SER A 178 12.19 -17.40 -4.49
N ILE A 179 12.08 -16.72 -3.36
CA ILE A 179 11.77 -15.29 -3.29
C ILE A 179 13.03 -14.46 -3.01
N ALA A 180 13.27 -13.45 -3.85
CA ALA A 180 14.10 -12.29 -3.55
C ALA A 180 13.17 -11.08 -3.34
N ALA A 181 12.96 -10.69 -2.10
CA ALA A 181 12.08 -9.59 -1.72
C ALA A 181 12.92 -8.39 -1.30
N SER A 182 12.60 -7.21 -1.80
CA SER A 182 13.31 -5.98 -1.47
C SER A 182 12.37 -4.83 -1.13
N ASP A 183 12.78 -3.98 -0.24
CA ASP A 183 12.14 -2.70 0.05
C ASP A 183 13.21 -1.66 0.41
N ILE A 184 12.94 -0.40 0.11
CA ILE A 184 13.87 0.70 0.45
C ILE A 184 13.98 0.91 1.97
N SER A 185 12.99 0.43 2.73
CA SER A 185 12.92 0.55 4.19
C SER A 185 13.42 -0.71 4.88
N SER A 186 14.50 -0.58 5.64
CA SER A 186 15.00 -1.67 6.49
C SER A 186 14.02 -2.09 7.57
N ALA A 187 13.16 -1.17 8.05
CA ALA A 187 12.11 -1.47 9.01
C ALA A 187 11.02 -2.36 8.40
N MET A 188 10.61 -2.09 7.14
CA MET A 188 9.65 -2.92 6.41
C MET A 188 10.20 -4.32 6.17
N VAL A 189 11.43 -4.41 5.71
CA VAL A 189 12.14 -5.67 5.47
C VAL A 189 12.26 -6.51 6.73
N GLY A 190 12.66 -5.89 7.84
CA GLY A 190 12.74 -6.57 9.14
C GLY A 190 11.39 -7.11 9.62
N GLU A 191 10.31 -6.37 9.42
CA GLU A 191 8.95 -6.83 9.72
C GLU A 191 8.52 -8.00 8.81
N ALA A 192 8.84 -7.93 7.51
CA ALA A 192 8.55 -9.01 6.57
C ALA A 192 9.24 -10.32 6.99
N GLU A 193 10.51 -10.25 7.37
CA GLU A 193 11.25 -11.40 7.86
C GLU A 193 10.66 -11.96 9.15
N GLN A 194 10.28 -11.10 10.11
CA GLN A 194 9.62 -11.53 11.34
C GLN A 194 8.29 -12.23 11.07
N ARG A 195 7.46 -11.69 10.16
CA ARG A 195 6.18 -12.30 9.77
C ARG A 195 6.38 -13.65 9.11
N TYR A 196 7.33 -13.78 8.20
CA TYR A 196 7.67 -15.06 7.58
C TYR A 196 8.07 -16.09 8.64
N ASN A 197 8.97 -15.73 9.55
CA ASN A 197 9.43 -16.61 10.62
C ASN A 197 8.27 -17.01 11.56
N ALA A 198 7.34 -16.11 11.85
CA ALA A 198 6.15 -16.40 12.64
C ALA A 198 5.21 -17.39 11.96
N GLU A 199 5.02 -17.30 10.65
CA GLU A 199 4.22 -18.25 9.86
C GLU A 199 4.83 -19.66 9.90
N VAL A 200 6.15 -19.78 9.74
CA VAL A 200 6.87 -21.05 9.85
C VAL A 200 6.79 -21.62 11.27
N ALA A 201 6.97 -20.77 12.29
CA ALA A 201 6.84 -21.19 13.70
C ALA A 201 5.40 -21.61 14.06
N ALA A 202 4.39 -21.05 13.38
CA ALA A 202 2.98 -21.45 13.50
C ALA A 202 2.67 -22.79 12.77
N GLY A 203 3.65 -23.43 12.15
CA GLY A 203 3.53 -24.75 11.51
C GLY A 203 3.24 -24.69 10.01
N LYS A 204 3.37 -23.56 9.35
CA LYS A 204 3.36 -23.52 7.89
C LYS A 204 4.59 -24.25 7.35
N LYS A 205 4.43 -24.97 6.25
CA LYS A 205 5.55 -25.66 5.61
C LYS A 205 6.53 -24.63 5.06
N ALA A 206 7.76 -24.65 5.56
CA ALA A 206 8.83 -23.83 5.01
C ALA A 206 9.16 -24.25 3.57
N PRO A 207 9.43 -23.30 2.66
CA PRO A 207 9.89 -23.60 1.31
C PRO A 207 11.28 -24.27 1.33
N ALA A 208 11.65 -24.92 0.23
CA ALA A 208 12.97 -25.54 0.08
C ALA A 208 14.12 -24.51 0.14
N VAL A 209 13.85 -23.28 -0.36
CA VAL A 209 14.75 -22.13 -0.28
C VAL A 209 14.03 -21.04 0.51
N ALA A 210 14.61 -20.63 1.63
CA ALA A 210 14.06 -19.55 2.43
C ALA A 210 14.04 -18.23 1.62
N PRO A 211 12.99 -17.41 1.76
CA PRO A 211 12.94 -16.11 1.11
C PRO A 211 14.10 -15.23 1.60
N LYS A 212 14.66 -14.46 0.69
CA LYS A 212 15.68 -13.47 1.00
C LYS A 212 15.01 -12.10 1.05
N PHE A 213 15.17 -11.38 2.17
CA PHE A 213 14.66 -10.04 2.36
C PHE A 213 15.83 -9.06 2.41
N GLU A 214 15.83 -8.02 1.56
CA GLU A 214 16.95 -7.06 1.45
C GLU A 214 16.45 -5.63 1.49
N ALA A 215 17.14 -4.79 2.29
CA ALA A 215 16.86 -3.36 2.36
C ALA A 215 17.61 -2.62 1.25
N ILE A 216 17.05 -2.62 0.04
CA ILE A 216 17.60 -1.95 -1.14
C ILE A 216 16.48 -1.27 -1.92
N GLY A 217 16.85 -0.19 -2.62
CA GLY A 217 15.93 0.51 -3.53
C GLY A 217 15.60 -0.34 -4.76
N LEU A 218 14.48 0.00 -5.40
CA LEU A 218 14.00 -0.74 -6.58
C LEU A 218 15.03 -0.69 -7.74
N GLU A 219 15.75 0.42 -7.87
CA GLU A 219 16.80 0.61 -8.87
C GLU A 219 18.03 -0.27 -8.63
N GLU A 220 18.22 -0.78 -7.41
CA GLU A 220 19.35 -1.63 -7.02
C GLU A 220 19.03 -3.12 -7.17
N CYS A 221 17.77 -3.47 -7.38
CA CYS A 221 17.37 -4.86 -7.62
C CYS A 221 18.14 -5.42 -8.84
N SER A 222 18.64 -6.64 -8.72
CA SER A 222 19.47 -7.27 -9.75
C SER A 222 19.18 -8.75 -9.86
N GLY A 223 19.64 -9.37 -10.93
CA GLY A 223 19.44 -10.80 -11.19
C GLY A 223 18.42 -11.04 -12.30
N LYS A 224 18.00 -12.33 -12.42
CA LYS A 224 16.99 -12.80 -13.36
C LYS A 224 16.01 -13.70 -12.65
N TYR A 225 14.74 -13.49 -12.91
CA TYR A 225 13.64 -14.16 -12.23
C TYR A 225 12.57 -14.57 -13.23
N ASN A 226 11.93 -15.71 -13.00
CA ASN A 226 10.79 -16.11 -13.81
C ASN A 226 9.65 -15.08 -13.69
N MET A 227 9.45 -14.51 -12.49
CA MET A 227 8.42 -13.53 -12.25
C MET A 227 8.99 -12.35 -11.45
N VAL A 228 8.60 -11.14 -11.84
CA VAL A 228 8.87 -9.92 -11.08
C VAL A 228 7.54 -9.30 -10.68
N THR A 229 7.40 -8.92 -9.42
CA THR A 229 6.22 -8.25 -8.88
C THR A 229 6.61 -6.87 -8.33
N CYS A 230 5.73 -5.87 -8.51
CA CYS A 230 5.90 -4.52 -7.98
C CYS A 230 4.51 -3.95 -7.67
N ILE A 231 4.06 -4.14 -6.43
CA ILE A 231 2.69 -3.86 -6.00
C ILE A 231 2.65 -2.66 -5.06
N ASP A 232 1.87 -1.63 -5.45
CA ASP A 232 1.67 -0.38 -4.70
C ASP A 232 2.94 0.47 -4.45
N VAL A 233 3.97 0.27 -5.28
CA VAL A 233 5.26 0.98 -5.20
C VAL A 233 5.30 2.15 -6.18
N MET A 234 4.82 1.96 -7.43
CA MET A 234 4.92 2.96 -8.49
C MET A 234 4.19 4.27 -8.15
N ILE A 235 3.24 4.23 -7.24
CA ILE A 235 2.55 5.41 -6.70
C ILE A 235 3.53 6.42 -6.05
N HIS A 236 4.72 5.99 -5.63
CA HIS A 236 5.75 6.83 -5.02
C HIS A 236 6.75 7.42 -6.03
N TYR A 237 6.68 7.02 -7.29
CA TYR A 237 7.60 7.46 -8.35
C TYR A 237 6.97 8.54 -9.23
N PRO A 238 7.72 9.63 -9.53
CA PRO A 238 7.28 10.66 -10.48
C PRO A 238 7.03 10.07 -11.87
N THR A 239 6.08 10.66 -12.61
CA THR A 239 5.65 10.16 -13.92
C THR A 239 6.81 10.09 -14.94
N ASP A 240 7.77 11.01 -14.86
CA ASP A 240 8.96 11.03 -15.71
C ASP A 240 9.95 9.89 -15.43
N ARG A 241 9.87 9.24 -14.26
CA ARG A 241 10.71 8.10 -13.89
C ARG A 241 10.09 6.74 -14.20
N VAL A 242 8.77 6.68 -14.41
CA VAL A 242 8.02 5.42 -14.55
C VAL A 242 8.54 4.57 -15.70
N ASN A 243 8.86 5.17 -16.86
CA ASN A 243 9.38 4.43 -18.01
C ASN A 243 10.72 3.74 -17.69
N GLY A 244 11.63 4.43 -17.00
CA GLY A 244 12.90 3.85 -16.56
C GLY A 244 12.71 2.71 -15.57
N MET A 245 11.77 2.87 -14.62
CA MET A 245 11.43 1.85 -13.63
C MET A 245 10.83 0.60 -14.27
N ILE A 246 9.87 0.76 -15.20
CA ILE A 246 9.27 -0.36 -15.93
C ILE A 246 10.33 -1.09 -16.74
N SER A 247 11.20 -0.34 -17.44
CA SER A 247 12.31 -0.92 -18.21
C SER A 247 13.26 -1.73 -17.31
N HIS A 248 13.57 -1.21 -16.12
CA HIS A 248 14.41 -1.89 -15.15
C HIS A 248 13.76 -3.18 -14.64
N LEU A 249 12.51 -3.13 -14.16
CA LEU A 249 11.76 -4.30 -13.70
C LEU A 249 11.63 -5.36 -14.80
N ALA A 250 11.32 -4.94 -16.03
CA ALA A 250 11.25 -5.80 -17.20
C ALA A 250 12.61 -6.47 -17.49
N SER A 251 13.72 -5.76 -17.25
CA SER A 251 15.06 -6.33 -17.44
C SER A 251 15.35 -7.46 -16.46
N LEU A 252 14.74 -7.48 -15.29
CA LEU A 252 14.89 -8.53 -14.27
C LEU A 252 14.00 -9.75 -14.54
N SER A 253 12.93 -9.61 -15.33
CA SER A 253 11.95 -10.66 -15.55
C SER A 253 12.25 -11.45 -16.83
N ASP A 254 12.27 -12.77 -16.73
CA ASP A 254 12.40 -13.64 -17.90
C ASP A 254 11.06 -13.96 -18.55
N ASP A 255 9.99 -14.15 -17.74
CA ASP A 255 8.70 -14.61 -18.25
C ASP A 255 7.57 -13.63 -17.91
N LYS A 256 7.38 -13.28 -16.63
CA LYS A 256 6.18 -12.61 -16.15
C LYS A 256 6.50 -11.38 -15.31
N LEU A 257 5.83 -10.27 -15.62
CA LEU A 257 5.89 -9.03 -14.84
C LEU A 257 4.49 -8.65 -14.37
N ILE A 258 4.31 -8.50 -13.05
CA ILE A 258 3.05 -8.07 -12.45
C ILE A 258 3.29 -6.75 -11.72
N ILE A 259 2.61 -5.70 -12.16
CA ILE A 259 2.75 -4.36 -11.58
C ILE A 259 1.41 -3.77 -11.20
N SER A 260 1.41 -2.91 -10.20
CA SER A 260 0.25 -2.08 -9.90
C SER A 260 0.61 -0.60 -9.79
N PHE A 261 -0.35 0.26 -10.12
CA PHE A 261 -0.20 1.71 -10.05
C PHE A 261 -1.55 2.39 -9.82
N ALA A 262 -1.51 3.61 -9.29
CA ALA A 262 -2.69 4.44 -9.18
C ALA A 262 -3.02 5.08 -10.56
N PRO A 263 -4.17 4.75 -11.19
CA PRO A 263 -4.46 5.20 -12.53
C PRO A 263 -4.82 6.69 -12.58
N LYS A 264 -4.32 7.41 -13.59
CA LYS A 264 -4.63 8.80 -13.83
C LYS A 264 -5.94 8.92 -14.60
N THR A 265 -7.04 9.10 -13.87
CA THR A 265 -8.34 9.44 -14.43
C THR A 265 -8.74 10.86 -14.02
N LEU A 266 -9.67 11.47 -14.74
CA LEU A 266 -10.19 12.80 -14.37
C LEU A 266 -10.77 12.78 -12.94
N ALA A 267 -11.57 11.73 -12.61
CA ALA A 267 -12.17 11.58 -11.29
C ALA A 267 -11.11 11.46 -10.17
N TYR A 268 -10.10 10.61 -10.35
CA TYR A 268 -9.03 10.44 -9.35
C TYR A 268 -8.11 11.67 -9.26
N SER A 269 -7.91 12.37 -10.36
CA SER A 269 -7.16 13.65 -10.36
C SER A 269 -7.89 14.73 -9.55
N ILE A 270 -9.22 14.83 -9.66
CA ILE A 270 -10.04 15.72 -8.85
C ILE A 270 -10.01 15.28 -7.38
N LEU A 271 -10.24 13.99 -7.10
CA LEU A 271 -10.24 13.45 -5.74
C LEU A 271 -8.89 13.68 -5.04
N LYS A 272 -7.78 13.47 -5.75
CA LYS A 272 -6.44 13.77 -5.25
C LYS A 272 -6.28 15.25 -4.90
N ARG A 273 -6.69 16.17 -5.79
CA ARG A 273 -6.62 17.62 -5.52
C ARG A 273 -7.45 18.02 -4.30
N VAL A 274 -8.66 17.48 -4.18
CA VAL A 274 -9.50 17.70 -2.99
C VAL A 274 -8.81 17.15 -1.74
N GLY A 275 -8.26 15.93 -1.79
CA GLY A 275 -7.51 15.34 -0.68
C GLY A 275 -6.27 16.16 -0.28
N GLU A 276 -5.61 16.83 -1.23
CA GLU A 276 -4.44 17.69 -0.97
C GLU A 276 -4.79 18.96 -0.17
N LEU A 277 -6.06 19.37 -0.14
CA LEU A 277 -6.52 20.51 0.66
C LEU A 277 -6.62 20.21 2.16
N PHE A 278 -6.69 18.95 2.54
CA PHE A 278 -6.83 18.55 3.95
C PHE A 278 -5.47 18.22 4.57
N PRO A 279 -5.11 18.76 5.74
CA PRO A 279 -3.88 18.42 6.44
C PRO A 279 -3.91 16.96 6.94
N GLY A 280 -2.78 16.27 6.87
CA GLY A 280 -2.67 14.91 7.38
C GLY A 280 -1.23 14.38 7.34
N PRO A 281 -0.87 13.44 8.23
CA PRO A 281 0.48 12.88 8.30
C PRO A 281 0.88 12.06 7.07
N SER A 282 -0.10 11.62 6.27
CA SER A 282 0.13 10.86 5.03
C SER A 282 0.72 11.65 3.87
N LYS A 283 1.02 12.94 4.07
CA LYS A 283 1.56 13.83 3.02
C LYS A 283 3.08 13.89 2.99
N ALA A 284 3.76 13.07 3.76
CA ALA A 284 5.21 12.96 3.71
C ALA A 284 5.70 12.40 2.36
N THR A 285 4.96 11.48 1.76
CA THR A 285 5.22 10.99 0.40
C THR A 285 4.15 11.47 -0.58
N ARG A 286 4.55 11.78 -1.80
CA ARG A 286 3.63 12.18 -2.86
C ARG A 286 3.03 10.94 -3.52
N ALA A 287 1.71 10.91 -3.67
CA ALA A 287 1.06 9.91 -4.52
C ALA A 287 1.04 10.42 -5.97
N TYR A 288 1.63 9.67 -6.87
CA TYR A 288 1.62 9.96 -8.30
C TYR A 288 0.57 9.09 -8.99
N LEU A 289 -0.14 9.70 -9.95
CA LEU A 289 -1.09 9.00 -10.81
C LEU A 289 -0.47 8.81 -12.17
N HIS A 290 -0.58 7.59 -12.72
CA HIS A 290 0.00 7.24 -14.01
C HIS A 290 -1.11 6.93 -15.03
N ALA A 291 -0.98 7.47 -16.25
CA ALA A 291 -1.88 7.11 -17.33
C ALA A 291 -1.60 5.66 -17.76
N GLU A 292 -2.65 4.86 -17.91
CA GLU A 292 -2.52 3.44 -18.27
C GLU A 292 -1.82 3.28 -19.63
N GLU A 293 -2.12 4.18 -20.57
CA GLU A 293 -1.52 4.20 -21.89
C GLU A 293 0.00 4.41 -21.86
N ASP A 294 0.48 5.28 -20.96
CA ASP A 294 1.93 5.54 -20.81
C ASP A 294 2.62 4.32 -20.21
N VAL A 295 1.98 3.66 -19.22
CA VAL A 295 2.50 2.44 -18.60
C VAL A 295 2.55 1.29 -19.60
N GLU A 296 1.49 1.09 -20.40
CA GLU A 296 1.44 0.06 -21.44
C GLU A 296 2.46 0.33 -22.54
N ALA A 297 2.66 1.58 -22.93
CA ALA A 297 3.68 1.95 -23.91
C ALA A 297 5.09 1.60 -23.41
N ALA A 298 5.38 1.87 -22.13
CA ALA A 298 6.66 1.52 -21.50
C ALA A 298 6.87 0.00 -21.43
N LEU A 299 5.83 -0.77 -21.08
CA LEU A 299 5.86 -2.23 -21.07
C LEU A 299 6.14 -2.81 -22.45
N ASN A 300 5.42 -2.32 -23.46
CA ASN A 300 5.64 -2.74 -24.85
C ASN A 300 7.05 -2.42 -25.33
N ALA A 301 7.57 -1.23 -25.02
CA ALA A 301 8.95 -0.84 -25.35
C ALA A 301 10.00 -1.72 -24.65
N ALA A 302 9.67 -2.26 -23.46
CA ALA A 302 10.50 -3.19 -22.72
C ALA A 302 10.33 -4.66 -23.15
N GLY A 303 9.52 -4.95 -24.19
CA GLY A 303 9.29 -6.30 -24.73
C GLY A 303 8.29 -7.13 -23.92
N PHE A 304 7.37 -6.47 -23.21
CA PHE A 304 6.28 -7.12 -22.49
C PHE A 304 4.92 -6.71 -23.04
N LYS A 305 4.00 -7.67 -23.06
CA LYS A 305 2.62 -7.46 -23.48
C LYS A 305 1.68 -7.70 -22.30
N VAL A 306 0.72 -6.81 -22.10
CA VAL A 306 -0.33 -6.97 -21.08
C VAL A 306 -1.25 -8.12 -21.48
N THR A 307 -1.34 -9.15 -20.64
CA THR A 307 -2.17 -10.34 -20.82
C THR A 307 -3.41 -10.31 -19.96
N ARG A 308 -3.34 -9.65 -18.81
CA ARG A 308 -4.46 -9.51 -17.89
C ARG A 308 -4.45 -8.15 -17.21
N ARG A 309 -5.62 -7.59 -16.95
CA ARG A 309 -5.78 -6.34 -16.22
C ARG A 309 -6.97 -6.38 -15.30
N GLU A 310 -6.80 -5.85 -14.10
CA GLU A 310 -7.87 -5.66 -13.15
C GLU A 310 -7.78 -4.31 -12.43
N MET A 311 -8.87 -3.91 -11.83
CA MET A 311 -8.95 -2.70 -11.03
C MET A 311 -9.39 -3.07 -9.61
N THR A 312 -8.68 -2.59 -8.60
CA THR A 312 -9.17 -2.55 -7.23
C THR A 312 -9.56 -1.11 -6.91
N ALA A 313 -10.82 -0.92 -6.52
CA ALA A 313 -11.34 0.39 -6.14
C ALA A 313 -12.19 0.25 -4.89
N THR A 314 -11.77 0.90 -3.82
CA THR A 314 -12.54 1.07 -2.60
C THR A 314 -12.87 2.56 -2.41
N GLN A 315 -13.15 3.03 -1.21
CA GLN A 315 -13.46 4.43 -0.97
C GLN A 315 -12.21 5.33 -1.04
N PHE A 316 -11.04 4.84 -0.60
CA PHE A 316 -9.79 5.60 -0.49
C PHE A 316 -8.59 4.91 -1.12
N TYR A 317 -8.77 3.75 -1.72
CA TYR A 317 -7.71 2.99 -2.37
C TYR A 317 -8.10 2.66 -3.81
N PHE A 318 -7.20 2.98 -4.75
CA PHE A 318 -7.40 2.78 -6.17
C PHE A 318 -6.11 2.24 -6.78
N SER A 319 -6.15 1.03 -7.31
CA SER A 319 -4.99 0.36 -7.89
C SER A 319 -5.37 -0.36 -9.17
N ARG A 320 -4.71 0.00 -10.27
CA ARG A 320 -4.72 -0.72 -11.53
C ARG A 320 -3.66 -1.81 -11.46
N LEU A 321 -4.03 -3.05 -11.67
CA LEU A 321 -3.16 -4.21 -11.68
C LEU A 321 -3.03 -4.75 -13.10
N LEU A 322 -1.79 -4.94 -13.56
CA LEU A 322 -1.46 -5.51 -14.87
C LEU A 322 -0.59 -6.75 -14.69
N GLU A 323 -0.95 -7.83 -15.35
CA GLU A 323 -0.09 -8.99 -15.61
C GLU A 323 0.42 -8.88 -17.04
N CYS A 324 1.73 -9.02 -17.19
CA CYS A 324 2.40 -8.88 -18.47
C CYS A 324 3.30 -10.10 -18.70
N GLU A 325 3.37 -10.55 -19.95
CA GLU A 325 4.25 -11.64 -20.37
C GLU A 325 5.23 -11.12 -21.43
N ARG A 326 6.38 -11.74 -21.49
CA ARG A 326 7.38 -11.40 -22.50
C ARG A 326 6.82 -11.68 -23.89
N ALA A 327 6.95 -10.71 -24.81
CA ALA A 327 6.41 -10.76 -26.18
C ALA A 327 7.21 -11.70 -27.09
#